data_e2acc86e11617babe79203f14ed26c23
#
_entry.id   e2acc86e11617babe79203f14ed26c23
#
_cell.length_a   1.000
_cell.length_b   1.000
_cell.length_c   1.000
_cell.angle_alpha   90.00
_cell.angle_beta   90.00
_cell.angle_gamma   90.00
#
_symmetry.space_group_name_H-M   'P 1'
#
loop_
_entity.id
_entity.type
_entity.pdbx_description
1 polymer ?
#
loop_
_entity_poly.entity_id
_entity_poly.type
_entity_poly.pdbx_seq_one_letter_code
_entity_poly.pdbx_strand_id
1 'polypeptide(L)'
;DIGAHKGETIDLFYKNFNVSKIYSFEPNINLFKILKANQKYNNDKIEIFNLGFGERTEVKELNIFKDTSSSTINYINENTVYFKRKQRFMSFFFNNKNFLVEKQKVQIRNLSEFISEQSIDKIHILKIDTEGYEYKILKGLKNEDFKKIKFIYFEHHYDLMINKGYKFSDIDNFLTINKFYKKYKLRMKFRKSFEYIYENSK
;
A
#
# COMPACT_ATOMS: atom_id res chain seq x y z
N ASP A 1 -4.39 -5.22 5.09
CA ASP A 1 -4.20 -3.80 4.74
C ASP A 1 -2.71 -3.48 4.69
N ILE A 2 -2.16 -3.33 3.50
CA ILE A 2 -0.74 -3.02 3.27
C ILE A 2 -0.64 -1.53 2.91
N GLY A 3 0.08 -0.75 3.74
CA GLY A 3 0.10 0.70 3.73
C GLY A 3 -1.04 1.28 4.56
N ALA A 4 -1.02 0.99 5.87
CA ALA A 4 -2.11 1.33 6.78
C ALA A 4 -2.19 2.82 7.12
N HIS A 5 -1.11 3.57 6.92
CA HIS A 5 -0.98 5.01 7.20
C HIS A 5 -1.44 5.35 8.62
N LYS A 6 -2.56 6.07 8.80
CA LYS A 6 -3.14 6.41 10.11
C LYS A 6 -4.32 5.52 10.51
N GLY A 7 -4.63 4.49 9.72
CA GLY A 7 -5.69 3.53 10.00
C GLY A 7 -7.03 3.83 9.35
N GLU A 8 -7.05 4.72 8.36
CA GLU A 8 -8.28 5.11 7.65
C GLU A 8 -9.02 3.90 7.06
N THR A 9 -8.26 2.94 6.52
CA THR A 9 -8.81 1.68 5.98
C THR A 9 -9.34 0.77 7.08
N ILE A 10 -8.67 0.71 8.23
CA ILE A 10 -9.13 -0.06 9.38
C ILE A 10 -10.49 0.46 9.83
N ASP A 11 -10.61 1.79 10.02
CA ASP A 11 -11.86 2.45 10.42
C ASP A 11 -12.98 2.21 9.39
N LEU A 12 -12.65 2.31 8.08
CA LEU A 12 -13.58 2.06 6.99
C LEU A 12 -14.13 0.63 7.03
N PHE A 13 -13.25 -0.36 7.22
CA PHE A 13 -13.65 -1.76 7.23
C PHE A 13 -14.47 -2.11 8.48
N TYR A 14 -14.07 -1.61 9.64
CA TYR A 14 -14.83 -1.80 10.88
C TYR A 14 -16.25 -1.21 10.82
N LYS A 15 -16.38 -0.04 10.17
CA LYS A 15 -17.68 0.62 10.04
C LYS A 15 -18.65 -0.11 9.11
N ASN A 16 -18.11 -0.74 8.04
CA ASN A 16 -18.95 -1.23 6.93
C ASN A 16 -19.05 -2.75 6.84
N PHE A 17 -18.22 -3.49 7.55
CA PHE A 17 -18.18 -4.95 7.47
C PHE A 17 -18.16 -5.60 8.86
N ASN A 18 -18.69 -6.82 8.93
CA ASN A 18 -18.47 -7.68 10.11
C ASN A 18 -17.08 -8.32 10.01
N VAL A 19 -16.08 -7.65 10.59
CA VAL A 19 -14.68 -8.04 10.49
C VAL A 19 -14.36 -9.12 11.52
N SER A 20 -13.75 -10.22 11.09
CA SER A 20 -13.19 -11.26 11.97
C SER A 20 -11.74 -10.96 12.35
N LYS A 21 -10.90 -10.57 11.38
CA LYS A 21 -9.48 -10.27 11.58
C LYS A 21 -9.00 -9.24 10.56
N ILE A 22 -8.15 -8.30 11.00
CA ILE A 22 -7.38 -7.39 10.15
C ILE A 22 -5.90 -7.52 10.52
N TYR A 23 -5.09 -7.78 9.50
CA TYR A 23 -3.65 -7.59 9.57
C TYR A 23 -3.31 -6.28 8.85
N SER A 24 -2.70 -5.33 9.57
CA SER A 24 -2.33 -4.02 9.04
C SER A 24 -0.83 -3.82 9.11
N PHE A 25 -0.28 -3.25 8.03
CA PHE A 25 1.17 -3.13 7.86
C PHE A 25 1.52 -1.69 7.50
N GLU A 26 2.41 -1.09 8.31
CA GLU A 26 2.90 0.27 8.11
C GLU A 26 4.42 0.30 8.32
N PRO A 27 5.22 0.50 7.26
CA PRO A 27 6.67 0.51 7.37
C PRO A 27 7.22 1.77 8.05
N ASN A 28 6.53 2.91 7.97
CA ASN A 28 6.95 4.14 8.64
C ASN A 28 6.79 3.99 10.16
N ILE A 29 7.92 4.00 10.89
CA ILE A 29 7.92 3.79 12.35
C ILE A 29 7.08 4.82 13.11
N ASN A 30 7.03 6.08 12.64
CA ASN A 30 6.27 7.12 13.31
C ASN A 30 4.76 6.88 13.14
N LEU A 31 4.31 6.51 11.96
CA LEU A 31 2.91 6.14 11.70
C LEU A 31 2.53 4.84 12.42
N PHE A 32 3.41 3.85 12.41
CA PHE A 32 3.21 2.62 13.16
C PHE A 32 3.00 2.88 14.65
N LYS A 33 3.81 3.75 15.27
CA LYS A 33 3.65 4.14 16.69
C LYS A 33 2.29 4.80 16.95
N ILE A 34 1.83 5.66 16.03
CA ILE A 34 0.51 6.29 16.12
C ILE A 34 -0.60 5.24 16.06
N LEU A 35 -0.52 4.29 15.12
CA LEU A 35 -1.47 3.19 15.00
C LEU A 35 -1.52 2.32 16.26
N LYS A 36 -0.34 1.93 16.78
CA LYS A 36 -0.24 1.10 17.99
C LYS A 36 -0.74 1.80 19.26
N ALA A 37 -0.59 3.12 19.35
CA ALA A 37 -1.08 3.90 20.46
C ALA A 37 -2.61 4.14 20.43
N ASN A 38 -3.25 3.88 19.31
CA ASN A 38 -4.69 4.10 19.16
C ASN A 38 -5.47 2.99 19.85
N GLN A 39 -6.14 3.33 20.95
CA GLN A 39 -6.92 2.38 21.76
C GLN A 39 -8.03 1.66 20.97
N LYS A 40 -8.57 2.25 19.91
CA LYS A 40 -9.57 1.61 19.04
C LYS A 40 -9.04 0.32 18.40
N TYR A 41 -7.73 0.24 18.16
CA TYR A 41 -7.09 -0.89 17.48
C TYR A 41 -6.51 -1.92 18.48
N ASN A 42 -6.64 -1.66 19.78
CA ASN A 42 -6.18 -2.58 20.82
C ASN A 42 -7.24 -3.65 21.12
N ASN A 43 -7.42 -4.58 20.20
CA ASN A 43 -8.34 -5.71 20.36
C ASN A 43 -7.84 -6.92 19.56
N ASP A 44 -8.37 -8.11 19.84
CA ASP A 44 -7.92 -9.38 19.25
C ASP A 44 -8.15 -9.50 17.74
N LYS A 45 -8.98 -8.62 17.18
CA LYS A 45 -9.28 -8.64 15.73
C LYS A 45 -8.30 -7.83 14.90
N ILE A 46 -7.47 -6.97 15.50
CA ILE A 46 -6.54 -6.10 14.77
C ILE A 46 -5.11 -6.40 15.19
N GLU A 47 -4.28 -6.74 14.23
CA GLU A 47 -2.84 -6.85 14.42
C GLU A 47 -2.11 -5.87 13.50
N ILE A 48 -1.20 -5.08 14.09
CA ILE A 48 -0.47 -4.03 13.39
C ILE A 48 1.02 -4.33 13.46
N PHE A 49 1.67 -4.31 12.29
CA PHE A 49 3.07 -4.67 12.10
C PHE A 49 3.87 -3.51 11.50
N ASN A 50 5.09 -3.28 12.02
CA ASN A 50 6.02 -2.31 11.45
C ASN A 50 6.88 -2.97 10.38
N LEU A 51 6.31 -3.24 9.23
CA LEU A 51 6.98 -3.79 8.06
C LEU A 51 6.24 -3.44 6.77
N GLY A 52 6.93 -3.53 5.65
CA GLY A 52 6.33 -3.49 4.32
C GLY A 52 6.42 -4.84 3.62
N PHE A 53 5.85 -4.93 2.43
CA PHE A 53 5.92 -6.13 1.59
C PHE A 53 6.55 -5.86 0.23
N GLY A 54 7.10 -6.91 -0.38
CA GLY A 54 7.71 -6.88 -1.69
C GLY A 54 7.86 -8.27 -2.29
N GLU A 55 8.60 -8.36 -3.39
CA GLU A 55 8.85 -9.62 -4.10
C GLU A 55 9.69 -10.60 -3.25
N ARG A 56 10.54 -10.08 -2.37
CA ARG A 56 11.42 -10.86 -1.48
C ARG A 56 11.64 -10.16 -0.15
N THR A 57 12.10 -10.92 0.84
CA THR A 57 12.47 -10.39 2.15
C THR A 57 13.82 -9.69 2.08
N GLU A 58 13.85 -8.39 2.41
CA GLU A 58 15.03 -7.51 2.35
C GLU A 58 14.86 -6.26 3.20
N VAL A 59 15.93 -5.47 3.37
CA VAL A 59 15.87 -4.12 3.97
C VAL A 59 15.92 -3.08 2.86
N LYS A 60 15.02 -2.09 2.92
CA LYS A 60 14.96 -0.98 1.96
C LYS A 60 14.95 0.37 2.63
N GLU A 61 15.24 1.42 1.86
CA GLU A 61 15.02 2.79 2.28
C GLU A 61 13.61 3.25 1.90
N LEU A 62 12.87 3.75 2.87
CA LEU A 62 11.60 4.47 2.69
C LEU A 62 11.88 5.97 2.65
N ASN A 63 11.46 6.63 1.58
CA ASN A 63 11.49 8.08 1.47
C ASN A 63 10.23 8.65 2.14
N ILE A 64 10.41 9.38 3.24
CA ILE A 64 9.30 9.97 4.01
C ILE A 64 9.18 11.44 3.62
N PHE A 65 7.99 11.82 3.19
CA PHE A 65 7.64 13.20 2.87
C PHE A 65 6.92 13.89 4.03
N LYS A 66 6.89 15.23 4.02
CA LYS A 66 6.05 16.01 4.95
C LYS A 66 4.58 15.63 4.86
N ASP A 67 4.10 15.39 3.64
CA ASP A 67 2.84 14.71 3.40
C ASP A 67 3.09 13.19 3.50
N THR A 68 2.89 12.65 4.69
CA THR A 68 3.17 11.23 4.99
C THR A 68 2.39 10.26 4.10
N SER A 69 1.27 10.71 3.50
CA SER A 69 0.44 9.90 2.60
C SER A 69 1.15 9.56 1.28
N SER A 70 2.29 10.19 0.97
CA SER A 70 3.03 9.96 -0.28
C SER A 70 4.38 9.29 -0.08
N SER A 71 4.65 8.77 1.12
CA SER A 71 5.92 8.09 1.42
C SER A 71 6.06 6.83 0.56
N THR A 72 7.25 6.62 -0.04
CA THR A 72 7.48 5.54 -1.00
C THR A 72 8.88 4.96 -0.90
N ILE A 73 9.00 3.67 -1.21
CA ILE A 73 10.29 2.96 -1.36
C ILE A 73 10.91 3.20 -2.74
N ASN A 74 10.10 3.64 -3.70
CA ASN A 74 10.56 3.84 -5.07
C ASN A 74 11.41 5.11 -5.22
N TYR A 75 12.19 5.16 -6.30
CA TYR A 75 12.92 6.36 -6.70
C TYR A 75 11.94 7.47 -7.08
N ILE A 76 12.26 8.69 -6.64
CA ILE A 76 11.46 9.88 -6.87
C ILE A 76 12.08 10.68 -8.01
N ASN A 77 11.28 10.99 -9.02
CA ASN A 77 11.68 11.87 -10.10
C ASN A 77 11.29 13.32 -9.79
N GLU A 78 12.22 14.06 -9.20
CA GLU A 78 12.04 15.46 -8.81
C GLU A 78 11.89 16.42 -9.98
N ASN A 79 12.25 15.99 -11.20
CA ASN A 79 12.17 16.83 -12.41
C ASN A 79 10.75 16.91 -13.00
N THR A 80 9.82 16.08 -12.51
CA THR A 80 8.45 16.08 -13.03
C THR A 80 7.68 17.34 -12.68
N VAL A 81 6.82 17.77 -13.61
CA VAL A 81 5.91 18.92 -13.40
C VAL A 81 5.02 18.69 -12.17
N TYR A 82 4.60 17.45 -11.94
CA TYR A 82 3.76 17.08 -10.78
C TYR A 82 4.52 17.29 -9.47
N PHE A 83 5.78 16.80 -9.37
CA PHE A 83 6.62 17.02 -8.18
C PHE A 83 6.82 18.50 -7.91
N LYS A 84 7.21 19.29 -8.92
CA LYS A 84 7.44 20.73 -8.79
C LYS A 84 6.18 21.50 -8.35
N ARG A 85 4.99 21.11 -8.86
CA ARG A 85 3.70 21.69 -8.42
C ARG A 85 3.40 21.33 -6.97
N LYS A 86 3.56 20.05 -6.60
CA LYS A 86 3.35 19.56 -5.23
C LYS A 86 4.30 20.25 -4.26
N GLN A 87 5.56 20.40 -4.62
CA GLN A 87 6.57 21.12 -3.82
C GLN A 87 6.19 22.60 -3.62
N ARG A 88 5.76 23.30 -4.68
CA ARG A 88 5.30 24.71 -4.56
C ARG A 88 4.09 24.83 -3.64
N PHE A 89 3.11 23.97 -3.80
CA PHE A 89 1.92 23.96 -2.94
C PHE A 89 2.29 23.73 -1.48
N MET A 90 3.13 22.75 -1.20
CA MET A 90 3.57 22.42 0.15
C MET A 90 4.46 23.52 0.75
N SER A 91 5.33 24.17 -0.06
CA SER A 91 6.17 25.27 0.42
C SER A 91 5.36 26.49 0.84
N PHE A 92 4.22 26.74 0.21
CA PHE A 92 3.29 27.80 0.61
C PHE A 92 2.70 27.59 2.01
N PHE A 93 2.38 26.32 2.37
CA PHE A 93 1.77 26.01 3.66
C PHE A 93 2.79 25.77 4.79
N PHE A 94 3.98 25.28 4.48
CA PHE A 94 4.94 24.81 5.49
C PHE A 94 6.21 25.66 5.63
N ASN A 95 6.30 26.78 4.94
CA ASN A 95 7.42 27.76 5.00
C ASN A 95 8.82 27.11 4.85
N ASN A 96 8.93 25.97 4.17
CA ASN A 96 10.17 25.21 4.02
C ASN A 96 10.23 24.53 2.64
N LYS A 97 11.37 24.69 1.95
CA LYS A 97 11.57 24.18 0.58
C LYS A 97 11.76 22.66 0.48
N ASN A 98 12.09 21.98 1.57
CA ASN A 98 12.34 20.55 1.56
C ASN A 98 11.04 19.76 1.73
N PHE A 99 10.65 19.08 0.67
CA PHE A 99 9.48 18.20 0.63
C PHE A 99 9.80 16.82 1.20
N LEU A 100 10.99 16.27 0.90
CA LEU A 100 11.54 15.07 1.51
C LEU A 100 12.06 15.41 2.90
N VAL A 101 11.59 14.70 3.93
CA VAL A 101 11.93 14.96 5.33
C VAL A 101 13.02 14.02 5.80
N GLU A 102 12.87 12.73 5.50
CA GLU A 102 13.68 11.67 6.10
C GLU A 102 13.76 10.47 5.18
N LYS A 103 14.86 9.71 5.30
CA LYS A 103 15.00 8.35 4.78
C LYS A 103 15.09 7.39 5.95
N GLN A 104 14.26 6.37 5.95
CA GLN A 104 14.19 5.36 6.99
C GLN A 104 14.46 3.98 6.41
N LYS A 105 15.34 3.19 7.06
CA LYS A 105 15.45 1.76 6.76
C LYS A 105 14.24 1.02 7.28
N VAL A 106 13.61 0.23 6.40
CA VAL A 106 12.39 -0.52 6.70
C VAL A 106 12.57 -1.99 6.32
N GLN A 107 11.97 -2.86 7.10
CA GLN A 107 11.90 -4.28 6.79
C GLN A 107 10.84 -4.52 5.72
N ILE A 108 11.24 -5.19 4.65
CA ILE A 108 10.34 -5.67 3.60
C ILE A 108 10.30 -7.19 3.70
N ARG A 109 9.11 -7.78 3.69
CA ARG A 109 8.92 -9.22 3.72
C ARG A 109 8.24 -9.72 2.46
N ASN A 110 8.38 -11.00 2.19
CA ASN A 110 7.57 -11.68 1.19
C ASN A 110 6.18 -11.97 1.78
N LEU A 111 5.12 -11.61 1.04
CA LEU A 111 3.75 -11.77 1.54
C LEU A 111 3.34 -13.23 1.71
N SER A 112 3.80 -14.14 0.82
CA SER A 112 3.53 -15.58 0.94
C SER A 112 4.16 -16.19 2.18
N GLU A 113 5.35 -15.72 2.58
CA GLU A 113 5.98 -16.16 3.84
C GLU A 113 5.10 -15.78 5.04
N PHE A 114 4.61 -14.53 5.07
CA PHE A 114 3.71 -14.07 6.14
C PHE A 114 2.38 -14.86 6.17
N ILE A 115 1.76 -15.09 5.02
CA ILE A 115 0.52 -15.89 4.90
C ILE A 115 0.72 -17.30 5.48
N SER A 116 1.87 -17.92 5.18
CA SER A 116 2.22 -19.26 5.68
C SER A 116 2.46 -19.27 7.19
N GLU A 117 3.25 -18.32 7.70
CA GLU A 117 3.57 -18.21 9.13
C GLU A 117 2.33 -17.98 10.00
N GLN A 118 1.41 -17.16 9.52
CA GLN A 118 0.16 -16.86 10.21
C GLN A 118 -0.95 -17.91 9.94
N SER A 119 -0.64 -18.97 9.18
CA SER A 119 -1.60 -20.02 8.79
C SER A 119 -2.90 -19.45 8.21
N ILE A 120 -2.76 -18.44 7.32
CA ILE A 120 -3.93 -17.78 6.73
C ILE A 120 -4.45 -18.62 5.57
N ASP A 121 -5.67 -19.14 5.72
CA ASP A 121 -6.32 -19.96 4.69
C ASP A 121 -7.24 -19.15 3.77
N LYS A 122 -7.71 -17.98 4.24
CA LYS A 122 -8.63 -17.15 3.46
C LYS A 122 -8.42 -15.67 3.71
N ILE A 123 -8.35 -14.93 2.61
CA ILE A 123 -8.25 -13.46 2.59
C ILE A 123 -9.46 -12.92 1.82
N HIS A 124 -10.37 -12.24 2.50
CA HIS A 124 -11.53 -11.65 1.83
C HIS A 124 -11.13 -10.44 1.00
N ILE A 125 -10.29 -9.57 1.55
CA ILE A 125 -9.80 -8.37 0.87
C ILE A 125 -8.31 -8.23 1.15
N LEU A 126 -7.49 -8.21 0.11
CA LEU A 126 -6.10 -7.77 0.14
C LEU A 126 -6.07 -6.33 -0.38
N LYS A 127 -5.98 -5.34 0.53
CA LYS A 127 -5.74 -3.95 0.14
C LYS A 127 -4.25 -3.67 0.08
N ILE A 128 -3.82 -3.00 -1.00
CA ILE A 128 -2.43 -2.60 -1.23
C ILE A 128 -2.42 -1.12 -1.65
N ASP A 129 -1.86 -0.27 -0.81
CA ASP A 129 -1.74 1.17 -1.05
C ASP A 129 -0.34 1.61 -0.58
N THR A 130 0.62 1.50 -1.47
CA THR A 130 2.05 1.59 -1.14
C THR A 130 2.82 2.57 -2.02
N GLU A 131 2.07 3.49 -2.65
CA GLU A 131 2.65 4.57 -3.44
C GLU A 131 3.65 4.05 -4.50
N GLY A 132 3.17 3.06 -5.29
CA GLY A 132 3.88 2.54 -6.44
C GLY A 132 4.67 1.25 -6.23
N TYR A 133 4.47 0.52 -5.13
CA TYR A 133 5.13 -0.76 -4.88
C TYR A 133 4.22 -1.98 -5.07
N GLU A 134 2.96 -1.76 -5.47
CA GLU A 134 1.86 -2.73 -5.54
C GLU A 134 2.23 -3.96 -6.39
N TYR A 135 2.81 -3.75 -7.58
CA TYR A 135 3.17 -4.85 -8.48
C TYR A 135 4.25 -5.77 -7.90
N LYS A 136 5.23 -5.19 -7.18
CA LYS A 136 6.27 -5.98 -6.52
C LYS A 136 5.72 -6.82 -5.38
N ILE A 137 4.74 -6.32 -4.65
CA ILE A 137 4.04 -7.07 -3.60
C ILE A 137 3.29 -8.25 -4.23
N LEU A 138 2.52 -7.99 -5.29
CA LEU A 138 1.77 -9.03 -6.00
C LEU A 138 2.68 -10.11 -6.58
N LYS A 139 3.84 -9.74 -7.12
CA LYS A 139 4.85 -10.71 -7.62
C LYS A 139 5.47 -11.57 -6.52
N GLY A 140 5.43 -11.13 -5.28
CA GLY A 140 5.86 -11.89 -4.12
C GLY A 140 4.89 -13.00 -3.71
N LEU A 141 3.66 -13.02 -4.25
CA LEU A 141 2.67 -14.07 -3.97
C LEU A 141 2.93 -15.32 -4.80
N LYS A 142 2.82 -16.47 -4.15
CA LYS A 142 2.80 -17.79 -4.82
C LYS A 142 1.44 -18.06 -5.45
N ASN A 143 1.41 -18.92 -6.46
CA ASN A 143 0.16 -19.28 -7.16
C ASN A 143 -0.92 -19.85 -6.23
N GLU A 144 -0.53 -20.57 -5.18
CA GLU A 144 -1.44 -21.12 -4.18
C GLU A 144 -2.10 -20.05 -3.32
N ASP A 145 -1.39 -18.94 -3.03
CA ASP A 145 -1.92 -17.87 -2.18
C ASP A 145 -2.96 -17.02 -2.92
N PHE A 146 -2.84 -16.86 -4.24
CA PHE A 146 -3.89 -16.23 -5.04
C PHE A 146 -5.24 -16.94 -4.90
N LYS A 147 -5.26 -18.26 -4.70
CA LYS A 147 -6.49 -19.04 -4.50
C LYS A 147 -7.18 -18.72 -3.17
N LYS A 148 -6.44 -18.23 -2.19
CA LYS A 148 -6.96 -17.84 -0.87
C LYS A 148 -7.59 -16.44 -0.87
N ILE A 149 -7.29 -15.60 -1.89
CA ILE A 149 -7.70 -14.21 -1.94
C ILE A 149 -8.98 -14.07 -2.76
N LYS A 150 -10.02 -13.43 -2.18
CA LYS A 150 -11.27 -13.16 -2.89
C LYS A 150 -11.22 -11.84 -3.66
N PHE A 151 -10.79 -10.76 -3.01
CA PHE A 151 -10.66 -9.44 -3.64
C PHE A 151 -9.26 -8.87 -3.45
N ILE A 152 -8.72 -8.26 -4.51
CA ILE A 152 -7.52 -7.43 -4.47
C ILE A 152 -7.94 -5.99 -4.76
N TYR A 153 -7.64 -5.09 -3.82
CA TYR A 153 -7.94 -3.67 -3.90
C TYR A 153 -6.64 -2.88 -3.85
N PHE A 154 -6.36 -2.05 -4.85
CA PHE A 154 -5.13 -1.24 -4.88
C PHE A 154 -5.33 0.11 -5.54
N GLU A 155 -4.51 1.11 -5.14
CA GLU A 155 -4.39 2.39 -5.82
C GLU A 155 -3.27 2.33 -6.86
N HIS A 156 -3.51 2.86 -8.06
CA HIS A 156 -2.49 3.01 -9.10
C HIS A 156 -2.36 4.47 -9.55
N HIS A 157 -1.15 5.01 -9.40
CA HIS A 157 -0.78 6.37 -9.80
C HIS A 157 -0.36 6.42 -11.26
N TYR A 158 -0.90 7.38 -12.02
CA TYR A 158 -0.54 7.62 -13.42
C TYR A 158 0.41 8.80 -13.63
N ASP A 159 0.79 9.48 -12.53
CA ASP A 159 1.86 10.47 -12.59
C ASP A 159 3.24 9.80 -12.65
N LEU A 160 4.23 10.57 -13.09
CA LEU A 160 5.61 10.12 -13.27
C LEU A 160 6.53 10.51 -12.10
N MET A 161 5.97 11.03 -11.00
CA MET A 161 6.75 11.44 -9.84
C MET A 161 7.45 10.24 -9.19
N ILE A 162 6.73 9.12 -9.09
CA ILE A 162 7.25 7.87 -8.54
C ILE A 162 7.66 6.96 -9.69
N ASN A 163 8.93 6.60 -9.75
CA ASN A 163 9.41 5.62 -10.73
C ASN A 163 9.09 4.20 -10.25
N LYS A 164 7.94 3.70 -10.67
CA LYS A 164 7.42 2.38 -10.26
C LYS A 164 8.15 1.21 -10.96
N GLY A 165 8.71 1.46 -12.15
CA GLY A 165 9.33 0.41 -12.97
C GLY A 165 8.33 -0.53 -13.66
N TYR A 166 7.02 -0.18 -13.65
CA TYR A 166 5.94 -0.95 -14.29
C TYR A 166 4.79 -0.02 -14.73
N LYS A 167 3.95 -0.51 -15.63
CA LYS A 167 2.72 0.14 -16.10
C LYS A 167 1.49 -0.55 -15.50
N PHE A 168 0.34 0.13 -15.57
CA PHE A 168 -0.93 -0.48 -15.15
C PHE A 168 -1.22 -1.79 -15.92
N SER A 169 -0.91 -1.85 -17.22
CA SER A 169 -1.06 -3.06 -18.04
C SER A 169 -0.33 -4.27 -17.47
N ASP A 170 0.79 -4.07 -16.79
CA ASP A 170 1.58 -5.18 -16.24
C ASP A 170 0.87 -5.80 -15.03
N ILE A 171 0.25 -4.97 -14.16
CA ILE A 171 -0.61 -5.46 -13.07
C ILE A 171 -1.89 -6.11 -13.63
N ASP A 172 -2.56 -5.46 -14.58
CA ASP A 172 -3.81 -5.95 -15.19
C ASP A 172 -3.62 -7.35 -15.80
N ASN A 173 -2.57 -7.51 -16.62
CA ASN A 173 -2.21 -8.79 -17.21
C ASN A 173 -1.83 -9.84 -16.16
N PHE A 174 -1.03 -9.45 -15.17
CA PHE A 174 -0.60 -10.35 -14.11
C PHE A 174 -1.78 -10.88 -13.30
N LEU A 175 -2.71 -10.00 -12.91
CA LEU A 175 -3.92 -10.41 -12.17
C LEU A 175 -4.85 -11.27 -13.03
N THR A 176 -4.99 -10.96 -14.33
CA THR A 176 -5.79 -11.76 -15.28
C THR A 176 -5.24 -13.19 -15.42
N ILE A 177 -3.92 -13.34 -15.56
CA ILE A 177 -3.26 -14.65 -15.59
C ILE A 177 -3.54 -15.45 -14.30
N ASN A 178 -3.58 -14.75 -13.14
CA ASN A 178 -3.88 -15.34 -11.83
C ASN A 178 -5.38 -15.48 -11.56
N LYS A 179 -6.24 -15.39 -12.59
CA LYS A 179 -7.70 -15.61 -12.52
C LYS A 179 -8.47 -14.54 -11.76
N PHE A 180 -7.97 -13.31 -11.74
CA PHE A 180 -8.71 -12.16 -11.26
C PHE A 180 -9.23 -11.32 -12.41
N TYR A 181 -10.47 -10.85 -12.30
CA TYR A 181 -11.07 -9.93 -13.26
C TYR A 181 -11.37 -8.57 -12.59
N LYS A 182 -11.19 -7.50 -13.35
CA LYS A 182 -11.44 -6.14 -12.89
C LYS A 182 -12.94 -5.92 -12.65
N LYS A 183 -13.30 -5.68 -11.39
CA LYS A 183 -14.69 -5.46 -10.99
C LYS A 183 -15.05 -3.98 -10.99
N TYR A 184 -14.19 -3.15 -10.40
CA TYR A 184 -14.39 -1.72 -10.26
C TYR A 184 -13.14 -0.93 -10.57
N LYS A 185 -13.36 0.29 -11.08
CA LYS A 185 -12.36 1.33 -11.28
C LYS A 185 -12.96 2.65 -10.79
N LEU A 186 -12.35 3.26 -9.79
CA LEU A 186 -12.79 4.50 -9.17
C LEU A 186 -11.72 5.58 -9.37
N ARG A 187 -12.12 6.76 -9.84
CA ARG A 187 -11.20 7.88 -9.98
C ARG A 187 -11.07 8.64 -8.68
N MET A 188 -9.82 8.83 -8.21
CA MET A 188 -9.55 9.66 -7.04
C MET A 188 -9.71 11.14 -7.41
N LYS A 189 -10.47 11.88 -6.58
CA LYS A 189 -10.66 13.33 -6.78
C LYS A 189 -9.33 14.05 -6.59
N PHE A 190 -9.03 15.00 -7.50
CA PHE A 190 -7.84 15.85 -7.47
C PHE A 190 -6.48 15.14 -7.62
N ARG A 191 -6.45 13.82 -7.84
CA ARG A 191 -5.22 13.03 -8.08
C ARG A 191 -5.23 12.40 -9.48
N LYS A 192 -4.04 12.13 -10.03
CA LYS A 192 -3.88 11.31 -11.24
C LYS A 192 -3.74 9.83 -10.84
N SER A 193 -4.63 9.37 -9.97
CA SER A 193 -4.67 7.99 -9.51
C SER A 193 -6.07 7.42 -9.61
N PHE A 194 -6.13 6.11 -9.67
CA PHE A 194 -7.37 5.35 -9.68
C PHE A 194 -7.24 4.19 -8.69
N GLU A 195 -8.31 3.91 -8.00
CA GLU A 195 -8.48 2.70 -7.22
C GLU A 195 -9.09 1.61 -8.09
N TYR A 196 -8.60 0.40 -7.92
CA TYR A 196 -9.04 -0.77 -8.65
C TYR A 196 -9.41 -1.89 -7.69
N ILE A 197 -10.53 -2.54 -7.96
CA ILE A 197 -10.93 -3.76 -7.26
C ILE A 197 -11.01 -4.90 -8.28
N TYR A 198 -10.24 -5.94 -8.02
CA TYR A 198 -10.26 -7.19 -8.77
C TYR A 198 -10.89 -8.29 -7.93
N GLU A 199 -11.72 -9.11 -8.54
CA GLU A 199 -12.38 -10.26 -7.92
C GLU A 199 -11.82 -11.56 -8.49
N ASN A 200 -11.57 -12.53 -7.63
CA ASN A 200 -11.17 -13.87 -8.04
C ASN A 200 -12.34 -14.56 -8.76
N SER A 201 -12.05 -15.18 -9.89
CA SER A 201 -13.05 -15.86 -10.73
C SER A 201 -13.51 -17.24 -10.19
N LYS A 202 -13.02 -17.64 -9.00
CA LYS A 202 -13.37 -18.93 -8.38
C LYS A 202 -14.51 -18.80 -7.39
#